data_2748632c49d9cf45791c0a8eb4a56d99
#
_entry.id   2748632c49d9cf45791c0a8eb4a56d99
#
_cell.length_a   1.000
_cell.length_b   1.000
_cell.length_c   1.000
_cell.angle_alpha   90.00
_cell.angle_beta   90.00
_cell.angle_gamma   90.00
#
_symmetry.space_group_name_H-M   'P 1'
#
loop_
_entity.id
_entity.type
_entity.pdbx_description
1 polymer ?
#
loop_
_entity_poly.entity_id
_entity_poly.type
_entity_poly.pdbx_seq_one_letter_code
_entity_poly.pdbx_strand_id
1 'polypeptide(L)' 'MSDNAEFITYCMEEYKAVKGITGKEAITLFKTHNIIDYIVTCYGALHTMGGLAIAEDIDSLIENGKKQ' A
#
# COMPACT_ATOMS: atom_id res chain seq x y z
N MET A 1 17.10 -4.54 -11.30
CA MET A 1 16.56 -3.64 -10.35
C MET A 1 15.27 -3.02 -10.79
N SER A 2 14.37 -3.07 -9.97
CA SER A 2 13.00 -2.79 -10.35
C SER A 2 12.53 -1.45 -9.76
N ASP A 3 11.94 -0.62 -10.57
CA ASP A 3 11.31 0.60 -10.09
C ASP A 3 10.17 0.27 -9.14
N ASN A 4 9.60 -0.92 -9.27
CA ASN A 4 8.51 -1.34 -8.39
C ASN A 4 8.93 -1.42 -6.93
N ALA A 5 10.16 -1.85 -6.67
CA ALA A 5 10.63 -1.97 -5.30
C ALA A 5 10.65 -0.62 -4.60
N GLU A 6 11.12 0.41 -5.31
CA GLU A 6 11.14 1.76 -4.75
C GLU A 6 9.73 2.29 -4.54
N PHE A 7 8.85 2.02 -5.49
CA PHE A 7 7.48 2.49 -5.38
C PHE A 7 6.73 1.77 -4.25
N ILE A 8 6.98 0.48 -4.08
CA ILE A 8 6.37 -0.27 -2.98
C ILE A 8 6.80 0.32 -1.65
N THR A 9 8.09 0.63 -1.53
CA THR A 9 8.61 1.26 -0.32
C THR A 9 7.94 2.62 -0.08
N TYR A 10 7.81 3.40 -1.13
CA TYR A 10 7.16 4.70 -1.04
C TYR A 10 5.72 4.54 -0.55
N CYS A 11 4.97 3.62 -1.13
CA CYS A 11 3.58 3.40 -0.73
C CYS A 11 3.50 2.98 0.74
N MET A 12 4.40 2.12 1.17
CA MET A 12 4.42 1.65 2.55
C MET A 12 4.72 2.80 3.51
N GLU A 13 5.68 3.66 3.17
CA GLU A 13 6.02 4.79 4.02
C GLU A 13 4.87 5.77 4.12
N GLU A 14 4.18 6.03 3.01
CA GLU A 14 3.02 6.92 3.02
C GLU A 14 1.90 6.33 3.87
N TYR A 15 1.66 5.03 3.72
CA TYR A 15 0.63 4.37 4.49
C TYR A 15 0.93 4.43 5.98
N LYS A 16 2.18 4.17 6.36
CA LYS A 16 2.60 4.28 7.76
C LYS A 16 2.32 5.66 8.32
N ALA A 17 2.70 6.69 7.56
CA ALA A 17 2.54 8.06 8.02
C ALA A 17 1.07 8.42 8.20
N VAL A 18 0.24 8.06 7.25
CA VAL A 18 -1.18 8.39 7.30
C VAL A 18 -1.88 7.64 8.43
N LYS A 19 -1.54 6.37 8.62
CA LYS A 19 -2.20 5.55 9.63
C LYS A 19 -1.56 5.64 11.01
N GLY A 20 -0.37 6.19 11.09
CA GLY A 20 0.35 6.30 12.37
C GLY A 20 0.75 4.94 12.93
N ILE A 21 1.16 4.02 12.06
CA ILE A 21 1.57 2.68 12.49
C ILE A 21 3.05 2.45 12.24
N THR A 22 3.58 1.38 12.82
CA THR A 22 4.99 1.04 12.65
C THR A 22 5.23 0.35 11.33
N GLY A 23 6.52 0.29 10.92
CA GLY A 23 6.89 -0.44 9.73
C GLY A 23 6.53 -1.91 9.81
N LYS A 24 6.70 -2.49 11.00
CA LYS A 24 6.37 -3.89 11.20
C LYS A 24 4.89 -4.16 10.99
N GLU A 25 4.06 -3.26 11.52
CA GLU A 25 2.61 -3.38 11.33
C GLU A 25 2.23 -3.24 9.87
N ALA A 26 2.85 -2.28 9.18
CA ALA A 26 2.57 -2.07 7.78
C ALA A 26 2.96 -3.29 6.95
N ILE A 27 4.13 -3.86 7.22
CA ILE A 27 4.58 -5.05 6.49
C ILE A 27 3.61 -6.20 6.70
N THR A 28 3.17 -6.39 7.93
CA THR A 28 2.22 -7.46 8.25
C THR A 28 0.93 -7.29 7.46
N LEU A 29 0.39 -6.07 7.45
CA LEU A 29 -0.83 -5.79 6.71
C LEU A 29 -0.65 -6.00 5.21
N PHE A 30 0.47 -5.55 4.69
CA PHE A 30 0.76 -5.66 3.26
C PHE A 30 0.84 -7.12 2.83
N LYS A 31 1.44 -7.95 3.67
CA LYS A 31 1.55 -9.38 3.36
C LYS A 31 0.22 -10.09 3.49
N THR A 32 -0.49 -9.78 4.57
CA THR A 32 -1.75 -10.46 4.87
C THR A 32 -2.79 -10.22 3.79
N HIS A 33 -2.81 -9.02 3.22
CA HIS A 33 -3.83 -8.64 2.25
C HIS A 33 -3.33 -8.56 0.82
N ASN A 34 -2.12 -9.09 0.56
CA ASN A 34 -1.53 -9.08 -0.78
C ASN A 34 -1.43 -7.69 -1.38
N ILE A 35 -1.12 -6.71 -0.54
CA ILE A 35 -1.06 -5.32 -1.00
C ILE A 35 0.09 -5.10 -1.97
N ILE A 36 1.21 -5.80 -1.75
CA ILE A 36 2.36 -5.63 -2.64
C ILE A 36 1.99 -6.03 -4.07
N ASP A 37 1.28 -7.13 -4.20
CA ASP A 37 0.83 -7.60 -5.52
C ASP A 37 -0.11 -6.58 -6.17
N TYR A 38 -1.00 -6.01 -5.36
CA TYR A 38 -1.91 -4.97 -5.82
C TYR A 38 -1.14 -3.75 -6.33
N ILE A 39 -0.11 -3.32 -5.58
CA ILE A 39 0.68 -2.16 -5.95
C ILE A 39 1.39 -2.40 -7.29
N VAL A 40 1.96 -3.58 -7.47
CA VAL A 40 2.65 -3.91 -8.71
C VAL A 40 1.66 -3.93 -9.88
N THR A 41 0.52 -4.57 -9.68
CA THR A 41 -0.49 -4.70 -10.72
C THR A 41 -1.06 -3.35 -11.13
N CYS A 42 -1.26 -2.46 -10.15
CA CYS A 42 -1.91 -1.18 -10.39
C CYS A 42 -0.93 -0.01 -10.42
N TYR A 43 0.34 -0.29 -10.67
CA TYR A 43 1.37 0.74 -10.66
C TYR A 43 0.99 1.94 -11.53
N GLY A 44 0.48 1.67 -12.72
CA GLY A 44 0.14 2.74 -13.66
C GLY A 44 -0.86 3.74 -13.10
N ALA A 45 -1.84 3.25 -12.36
CA ALA A 45 -2.83 4.12 -11.74
C ALA A 45 -2.29 4.75 -10.46
N LEU A 46 -1.63 3.94 -9.63
CA LEU A 46 -1.21 4.40 -8.31
C LEU A 46 -0.11 5.46 -8.38
N HIS A 47 0.82 5.34 -9.32
CA HIS A 47 1.96 6.24 -9.33
C HIS A 47 1.57 7.69 -9.68
N THR A 48 0.36 7.91 -10.14
CA THR A 48 -0.13 9.27 -10.42
C THR A 48 -0.90 9.85 -9.24
N MET A 49 -1.09 9.08 -8.17
CA MET A 49 -1.84 9.51 -7.00
C MET A 49 -0.91 10.07 -5.93
N GLY A 50 -1.45 10.99 -5.11
CA GLY A 50 -0.70 11.47 -3.96
C GLY A 50 -0.66 10.45 -2.85
N GLY A 51 0.24 10.67 -1.87
CA GLY A 51 0.43 9.71 -0.78
C GLY A 51 -0.83 9.43 0.01
N LEU A 52 -1.60 10.47 0.32
CA LEU A 52 -2.84 10.27 1.06
C LEU A 52 -3.84 9.44 0.27
N ALA A 53 -3.97 9.73 -1.02
CA ALA A 53 -4.90 8.98 -1.87
C ALA A 53 -4.48 7.51 -1.96
N ILE A 54 -3.20 7.25 -2.06
CA ILE A 54 -2.68 5.87 -2.08
C ILE A 54 -3.02 5.16 -0.78
N ALA A 55 -2.80 5.83 0.34
CA ALA A 55 -3.09 5.22 1.65
C ALA A 55 -4.57 4.91 1.80
N GLU A 56 -5.43 5.81 1.34
CA GLU A 56 -6.87 5.58 1.39
C GLU A 56 -7.30 4.43 0.50
N ASP A 57 -6.66 4.31 -0.67
CA ASP A 57 -6.97 3.22 -1.58
C ASP A 57 -6.56 1.88 -0.99
N ILE A 58 -5.39 1.82 -0.38
CA ILE A 58 -4.92 0.61 0.29
C ILE A 58 -5.86 0.24 1.44
N ASP A 59 -6.25 1.23 2.22
CA ASP A 59 -7.15 1.01 3.34
C ASP A 59 -8.49 0.45 2.87
N SER A 60 -8.99 0.96 1.77
CA SER A 60 -10.23 0.49 1.18
C SER A 60 -10.12 -0.97 0.76
N LEU A 61 -8.98 -1.33 0.17
CA LEU A 61 -8.74 -2.71 -0.23
C LEU A 61 -8.72 -3.65 0.97
N ILE A 62 -8.07 -3.21 2.05
CA ILE A 62 -8.01 -4.01 3.27
C ILE A 62 -9.40 -4.20 3.85
N GLU A 63 -10.20 -3.15 3.90
CA GLU A 63 -11.56 -3.24 4.42
C GLU A 63 -12.42 -4.17 3.59
N ASN A 64 -12.29 -4.11 2.27
CA ASN A 64 -13.05 -5.01 1.41
C ASN A 64 -12.66 -6.46 1.64
N GLY A 65 -11.37 -6.71 1.86
CA GLY A 65 -10.91 -8.06 2.16
C GLY A 65 -11.48 -8.59 3.46
N LYS A 66 -11.61 -7.72 4.46
CA LYS A 66 -12.16 -8.14 5.75
C LYS A 66 -13.62 -8.50 5.68
N LYS A 67 -14.34 -7.97 4.72
CA LYS A 67 -15.77 -8.21 4.61
C LYS A 67 -16.08 -9.55 3.95
N GLN A 68 -15.07 -10.17 3.38
CA GLN A 68 -15.21 -11.49 2.78
C GLN A 68 -14.74 -12.57 3.75
#